data_8a81909f40ac28287c9c1b4dee83e125
#
_entry.id   8a81909f40ac28287c9c1b4dee83e125
#
_cell.length_a   1.000
_cell.length_b   1.000
_cell.length_c   1.000
_cell.angle_alpha   90.00
_cell.angle_beta   90.00
_cell.angle_gamma   90.00
#
_symmetry.space_group_name_H-M   'P 1'
#
loop_
_entity.id
_entity.type
_entity.pdbx_description
1 polymer ?
#
loop_
_entity_poly.entity_id
_entity_poly.type
_entity_poly.pdbx_seq_one_letter_code
_entity_poly.pdbx_strand_id
1 'polypeptide(L)'
;SKYRLSSRFGYRTDPFTGSAKMHTGLDFAMKTGNPVYATGDGVVESVKFEFFGYGNSITIDHGFGYKTIYAHLNSVKVIEGMKVKRGDCIAESGKSGRSSGPHLHYEVVYKGQKVNPANYLDLSMSASEYSDMVRMREDESGSSPSSTRRAFSVRRR
;
A
#
# COMPACT_ATOMS: atom_id res chain seq x y z
N SER A 1 18.70 -5.07 4.19
CA SER A 1 17.42 -4.57 3.76
C SER A 1 17.06 -3.30 4.51
N LYS A 2 16.50 -2.34 3.81
CA LYS A 2 16.07 -1.09 4.41
C LYS A 2 14.70 -1.19 5.07
N TYR A 3 13.93 -2.17 4.68
CA TYR A 3 12.56 -2.30 5.10
C TYR A 3 12.30 -3.70 5.60
N ARG A 4 11.43 -3.80 6.56
CA ARG A 4 11.01 -5.10 7.07
C ARG A 4 9.57 -5.04 7.49
N LEU A 5 8.92 -6.18 7.40
CA LEU A 5 7.55 -6.30 7.88
C LEU A 5 7.58 -6.21 9.42
N SER A 6 6.89 -5.20 9.95
CA SER A 6 6.83 -5.01 11.40
C SER A 6 5.54 -5.50 12.02
N SER A 7 4.48 -5.67 11.22
CA SER A 7 3.22 -6.18 11.73
C SER A 7 2.41 -6.79 10.58
N ARG A 8 1.76 -7.93 10.86
CA ARG A 8 1.01 -8.70 9.88
C ARG A 8 -0.49 -8.44 9.99
N PHE A 9 -1.20 -8.76 8.92
CA PHE A 9 -2.66 -8.75 8.92
C PHE A 9 -3.19 -9.82 9.86
N GLY A 10 -4.29 -9.53 10.55
CA GLY A 10 -4.98 -10.47 11.40
C GLY A 10 -5.15 -9.97 12.81
N TYR A 11 -5.74 -10.80 13.66
CA TYR A 11 -5.96 -10.45 15.05
C TYR A 11 -4.65 -10.46 15.83
N ARG A 12 -4.52 -9.52 16.74
CA ARG A 12 -3.38 -9.43 17.64
C ARG A 12 -3.84 -8.78 18.95
N THR A 13 -3.03 -8.95 19.98
CA THR A 13 -3.31 -8.32 21.27
C THR A 13 -2.91 -6.85 21.22
N ASP A 14 -3.84 -5.99 21.58
CA ASP A 14 -3.56 -4.55 21.69
C ASP A 14 -2.61 -4.33 22.87
N PRO A 15 -1.45 -3.75 22.69
CA PRO A 15 -0.47 -3.55 23.76
C PRO A 15 -0.95 -2.58 24.85
N PHE A 16 -1.95 -1.76 24.55
CA PHE A 16 -2.46 -0.79 25.52
C PHE A 16 -3.63 -1.32 26.32
N THR A 17 -4.49 -2.12 25.71
CA THR A 17 -5.70 -2.60 26.38
C THR A 17 -5.65 -4.08 26.73
N GLY A 18 -4.75 -4.84 26.13
CA GLY A 18 -4.66 -6.28 26.31
C GLY A 18 -5.73 -7.07 25.58
N SER A 19 -6.64 -6.40 24.87
CA SER A 19 -7.71 -7.09 24.15
C SER A 19 -7.28 -7.45 22.74
N ALA A 20 -7.96 -8.42 22.14
CA ALA A 20 -7.70 -8.81 20.75
C ALA A 20 -8.17 -7.69 19.83
N LYS A 21 -7.35 -7.37 18.83
CA LYS A 21 -7.64 -6.31 17.88
C LYS A 21 -7.25 -6.76 16.47
N MET A 22 -8.11 -6.47 15.52
CA MET A 22 -7.85 -6.80 14.12
C MET A 22 -6.89 -5.80 13.51
N HIS A 23 -5.78 -6.29 12.96
CA HIS A 23 -4.87 -5.50 12.15
C HIS A 23 -5.26 -5.67 10.69
N THR A 24 -5.70 -4.60 10.05
CA THR A 24 -6.36 -4.66 8.75
C THR A 24 -5.42 -4.54 7.57
N GLY A 25 -4.12 -4.57 7.80
CA GLY A 25 -3.13 -4.44 6.74
C GLY A 25 -1.79 -5.00 7.16
N LEU A 26 -0.76 -4.53 6.48
CA LEU A 26 0.64 -4.85 6.78
C LEU A 26 1.35 -3.56 7.17
N ASP A 27 2.24 -3.65 8.14
CA ASP A 27 3.10 -2.53 8.49
C ASP A 27 4.53 -2.85 8.10
N PHE A 28 5.17 -1.93 7.39
CA PHE A 28 6.57 -2.02 7.02
C PHE A 28 7.34 -0.93 7.77
N ALA A 29 8.26 -1.35 8.63
CA ALA A 29 9.12 -0.39 9.33
C ALA A 29 10.03 0.29 8.31
N MET A 30 10.00 1.60 8.28
CA MET A 30 10.88 2.37 7.40
C MET A 30 11.02 3.79 7.93
N LYS A 31 12.18 4.39 7.68
CA LYS A 31 12.44 5.74 8.14
C LYS A 31 11.55 6.72 7.40
N THR A 32 11.23 7.84 8.06
CA THR A 32 10.50 8.93 7.43
C THR A 32 11.26 9.41 6.19
N GLY A 33 10.52 9.63 5.11
CA GLY A 33 11.09 10.17 3.87
C GLY A 33 11.44 9.11 2.83
N ASN A 34 11.22 7.83 3.13
CA ASN A 34 11.48 6.79 2.13
C ASN A 34 10.36 6.77 1.09
N PRO A 35 10.69 6.48 -0.17
CA PRO A 35 9.68 6.46 -1.22
C PRO A 35 8.68 5.34 -1.02
N VAL A 36 7.43 5.64 -1.34
CA VAL A 36 6.32 4.69 -1.34
C VAL A 36 5.83 4.58 -2.78
N TYR A 37 5.70 3.34 -3.24
CA TYR A 37 5.37 3.06 -4.63
C TYR A 37 3.98 2.46 -4.77
N ALA A 38 3.28 2.85 -5.83
CA ALA A 38 2.01 2.21 -6.17
C ALA A 38 2.26 0.74 -6.49
N THR A 39 1.43 -0.13 -5.94
CA THR A 39 1.61 -1.58 -6.11
C THR A 39 0.90 -2.12 -7.33
N GLY A 40 0.17 -1.28 -8.04
CA GLY A 40 -0.51 -1.65 -9.28
C GLY A 40 -0.97 -0.42 -10.03
N ASP A 41 -1.30 -0.61 -11.29
CA ASP A 41 -1.88 0.45 -12.11
C ASP A 41 -3.25 0.82 -11.56
N GLY A 42 -3.62 2.08 -11.66
CA GLY A 42 -4.92 2.52 -11.20
C GLY A 42 -5.10 4.02 -11.25
N VAL A 43 -6.12 4.46 -10.55
CA VAL A 43 -6.46 5.89 -10.45
C VAL A 43 -6.50 6.23 -8.97
N VAL A 44 -5.92 7.36 -8.61
CA VAL A 44 -5.98 7.85 -7.24
C VAL A 44 -7.42 8.20 -6.91
N GLU A 45 -8.03 7.41 -6.05
CA GLU A 45 -9.43 7.61 -5.66
C GLU A 45 -9.55 8.76 -4.67
N SER A 46 -8.63 8.82 -3.70
CA SER A 46 -8.66 9.87 -2.68
C SER A 46 -7.29 10.07 -2.08
N VAL A 47 -7.06 11.29 -1.61
CA VAL A 47 -5.92 11.68 -0.81
C VAL A 47 -6.50 12.36 0.42
N LYS A 48 -6.14 11.88 1.61
CA LYS A 48 -6.67 12.42 2.85
C LYS A 48 -5.55 12.86 3.76
N PHE A 49 -5.80 13.94 4.49
CA PHE A 49 -4.88 14.48 5.48
C PHE A 49 -5.63 14.55 6.79
N GLU A 50 -5.47 13.51 7.60
CA GLU A 50 -6.18 13.38 8.86
C GLU A 50 -5.21 13.51 10.02
N PHE A 51 -5.68 14.14 11.10
CA PHE A 51 -4.86 14.34 12.26
C PHE A 51 -4.66 13.02 13.04
N PHE A 52 -5.65 12.15 12.97
CA PHE A 52 -5.67 10.85 13.64
C PHE A 52 -5.88 9.75 12.61
N GLY A 53 -5.97 8.51 13.06
CA GLY A 53 -6.23 7.39 12.19
C GLY A 53 -5.11 7.14 11.20
N TYR A 54 -5.43 7.11 9.93
CA TYR A 54 -4.44 6.87 8.87
C TYR A 54 -3.47 8.02 8.67
N GLY A 55 -3.77 9.21 9.21
CA GLY A 55 -2.94 10.39 8.96
C GLY A 55 -3.05 10.81 7.50
N ASN A 56 -1.90 11.08 6.88
CA ASN A 56 -1.86 11.33 5.44
C ASN A 56 -1.93 10.00 4.71
N SER A 57 -2.91 9.84 3.85
CA SER A 57 -3.14 8.55 3.19
C SER A 57 -3.58 8.73 1.75
N ILE A 58 -3.32 7.68 0.95
CA ILE A 58 -3.71 7.61 -0.45
C ILE A 58 -4.49 6.31 -0.63
N THR A 59 -5.60 6.38 -1.37
CA THR A 59 -6.32 5.20 -1.84
C THR A 59 -6.24 5.16 -3.36
N ILE A 60 -5.82 4.03 -3.90
CA ILE A 60 -5.77 3.80 -5.34
C ILE A 60 -6.81 2.77 -5.71
N ASP A 61 -7.63 3.09 -6.70
CA ASP A 61 -8.61 2.18 -7.28
C ASP A 61 -7.97 1.49 -8.49
N HIS A 62 -7.80 0.18 -8.40
CA HIS A 62 -7.17 -0.61 -9.45
C HIS A 62 -8.18 -1.24 -10.42
N GLY A 63 -9.45 -1.03 -10.16
CA GLY A 63 -10.51 -1.69 -10.94
C GLY A 63 -10.82 -3.08 -10.43
N PHE A 64 -11.86 -3.67 -10.99
CA PHE A 64 -12.29 -5.04 -10.67
C PHE A 64 -12.56 -5.26 -9.18
N GLY A 65 -12.89 -4.20 -8.45
CA GLY A 65 -13.19 -4.28 -7.03
C GLY A 65 -11.97 -4.16 -6.11
N TYR A 66 -10.78 -3.97 -6.66
CA TYR A 66 -9.55 -3.87 -5.86
C TYR A 66 -9.15 -2.43 -5.61
N LYS A 67 -8.75 -2.16 -4.37
CA LYS A 67 -8.16 -0.87 -3.96
C LYS A 67 -6.99 -1.13 -3.04
N THR A 68 -6.04 -0.21 -3.03
CA THR A 68 -4.94 -0.25 -2.06
C THR A 68 -4.89 1.06 -1.30
N ILE A 69 -4.51 0.99 -0.03
CA ILE A 69 -4.44 2.15 0.86
C ILE A 69 -3.03 2.22 1.43
N TYR A 70 -2.47 3.41 1.40
CA TYR A 70 -1.11 3.72 1.88
C TYR A 70 -1.24 4.81 2.93
N ALA A 71 -0.83 4.51 4.16
CA ALA A 71 -1.13 5.39 5.30
C ALA A 71 0.11 5.79 6.08
N HIS A 72 -0.07 6.77 6.97
CA HIS A 72 0.95 7.37 7.83
C HIS A 72 2.06 8.04 7.02
N LEU A 73 1.67 8.62 5.89
CA LEU A 73 2.63 9.24 4.97
C LEU A 73 3.15 10.57 5.50
N ASN A 74 4.37 10.91 5.12
CA ASN A 74 4.95 12.21 5.43
C ASN A 74 4.57 13.23 4.36
N SER A 75 4.67 12.84 3.10
CA SER A 75 4.29 13.70 1.98
C SER A 75 3.60 12.88 0.91
N VAL A 76 2.76 13.54 0.14
CA VAL A 76 1.98 12.93 -0.94
C VAL A 76 2.36 13.62 -2.24
N LYS A 77 2.63 12.81 -3.27
CA LYS A 77 3.10 13.30 -4.58
C LYS A 77 2.05 13.20 -5.66
N VAL A 78 0.84 12.79 -5.31
CA VAL A 78 -0.25 12.59 -6.28
C VAL A 78 -1.49 13.32 -5.80
N ILE A 79 -2.44 13.51 -6.71
CA ILE A 79 -3.73 14.13 -6.40
C ILE A 79 -4.84 13.21 -6.85
N GLU A 80 -6.01 13.43 -6.28
CA GLU A 80 -7.21 12.69 -6.63
C GLU A 80 -7.49 12.76 -8.12
N GLY A 81 -7.80 11.63 -8.73
CA GLY A 81 -8.06 11.52 -10.15
C GLY A 81 -6.85 11.21 -11.01
N MET A 82 -5.64 11.28 -10.44
CA MET A 82 -4.42 11.03 -11.19
C MET A 82 -4.28 9.55 -11.52
N LYS A 83 -3.88 9.25 -12.75
CA LYS A 83 -3.55 7.88 -13.15
C LYS A 83 -2.14 7.57 -12.71
N VAL A 84 -1.96 6.37 -12.16
CA VAL A 84 -0.64 5.91 -11.71
C VAL A 84 -0.38 4.53 -12.27
N LYS A 85 0.89 4.21 -12.39
CA LYS A 85 1.35 2.89 -12.82
C LYS A 85 2.04 2.19 -11.67
N ARG A 86 2.01 0.88 -11.69
CA ARG A 86 2.77 0.07 -10.76
C ARG A 86 4.21 0.54 -10.71
N GLY A 87 4.72 0.80 -9.53
CA GLY A 87 6.09 1.27 -9.35
C GLY A 87 6.24 2.78 -9.35
N ASP A 88 5.20 3.55 -9.66
CA ASP A 88 5.29 5.00 -9.55
C ASP A 88 5.45 5.41 -8.09
N CYS A 89 6.33 6.37 -7.84
CA CYS A 89 6.50 6.93 -6.50
C CYS A 89 5.34 7.87 -6.23
N ILE A 90 4.51 7.53 -5.25
CA ILE A 90 3.29 8.29 -4.95
C ILE A 90 3.40 9.10 -3.68
N ALA A 91 4.40 8.80 -2.83
CA ALA A 91 4.51 9.44 -1.53
C ALA A 91 5.86 9.18 -0.90
N GLU A 92 6.07 9.81 0.25
CA GLU A 92 7.16 9.47 1.16
C GLU A 92 6.57 9.00 2.47
N SER A 93 7.17 7.96 3.03
CA SER A 93 6.71 7.38 4.29
C SER A 93 6.94 8.31 5.47
N GLY A 94 6.16 8.10 6.53
CA GLY A 94 6.27 8.93 7.72
C GLY A 94 5.66 8.25 8.93
N LYS A 95 5.13 9.08 9.81
CA LYS A 95 4.46 8.60 11.01
C LYS A 95 3.22 9.43 11.33
N SER A 96 2.61 10.03 10.30
CA SER A 96 1.42 10.86 10.49
C SER A 96 0.24 10.02 10.98
N GLY A 97 -0.72 10.68 11.59
CA GLY A 97 -1.89 10.02 12.14
C GLY A 97 -1.58 9.22 13.39
N ARG A 98 -2.32 8.15 13.60
CA ARG A 98 -2.16 7.32 14.80
C ARG A 98 -1.05 6.29 14.57
N SER A 99 0.17 6.73 14.77
CA SER A 99 1.35 5.90 14.55
C SER A 99 2.30 6.03 15.72
N SER A 100 2.82 4.91 16.23
CA SER A 100 3.76 4.89 17.32
C SER A 100 5.20 5.09 16.85
N GLY A 101 5.46 5.00 15.56
CA GLY A 101 6.78 5.20 14.97
C GLY A 101 6.71 5.20 13.46
N PRO A 102 7.82 5.55 12.79
CA PRO A 102 7.82 5.62 11.33
C PRO A 102 7.58 4.25 10.70
N HIS A 103 6.55 4.15 9.89
CA HIS A 103 6.25 2.92 9.14
C HIS A 103 5.25 3.23 8.04
N LEU A 104 5.17 2.33 7.06
CA LEU A 104 4.11 2.36 6.07
C LEU A 104 3.05 1.34 6.48
N HIS A 105 1.82 1.80 6.58
CA HIS A 105 0.67 0.90 6.75
C HIS A 105 0.02 0.73 5.37
N TYR A 106 -0.10 -0.52 4.94
CA TYR A 106 -0.57 -0.88 3.61
C TYR A 106 -1.76 -1.82 3.70
N GLU A 107 -2.84 -1.49 3.01
CA GLU A 107 -4.05 -2.32 2.99
C GLU A 107 -4.45 -2.65 1.57
N VAL A 108 -5.01 -3.84 1.40
CA VAL A 108 -5.69 -4.24 0.17
C VAL A 108 -7.17 -4.40 0.50
N VAL A 109 -8.02 -3.79 -0.31
CA VAL A 109 -9.47 -3.86 -0.16
C VAL A 109 -10.02 -4.53 -1.41
N TYR A 110 -10.84 -5.56 -1.23
CA TYR A 110 -11.50 -6.24 -2.33
C TYR A 110 -13.00 -6.19 -2.11
N LYS A 111 -13.71 -5.56 -3.02
CA LYS A 111 -15.18 -5.41 -2.96
C LYS A 111 -15.64 -4.88 -1.60
N GLY A 112 -14.94 -3.86 -1.12
CA GLY A 112 -15.29 -3.18 0.12
C GLY A 112 -14.81 -3.86 1.39
N GLN A 113 -14.12 -5.00 1.29
CA GLN A 113 -13.61 -5.71 2.45
C GLN A 113 -12.09 -5.72 2.47
N LYS A 114 -11.52 -5.46 3.63
CA LYS A 114 -10.08 -5.53 3.81
C LYS A 114 -9.65 -6.98 3.81
N VAL A 115 -8.67 -7.30 2.97
CA VAL A 115 -8.17 -8.66 2.80
C VAL A 115 -6.70 -8.70 3.16
N ASN A 116 -6.18 -9.91 3.41
CA ASN A 116 -4.79 -10.07 3.80
C ASN A 116 -3.86 -9.73 2.63
N PRO A 117 -3.10 -8.61 2.72
CA PRO A 117 -2.20 -8.24 1.62
C PRO A 117 -1.10 -9.27 1.37
N ALA A 118 -0.80 -10.11 2.36
CA ALA A 118 0.23 -11.13 2.22
C ALA A 118 -0.07 -12.12 1.11
N ASN A 119 -1.32 -12.23 0.68
CA ASN A 119 -1.68 -13.09 -0.43
C ASN A 119 -1.19 -12.55 -1.77
N TYR A 120 -0.64 -11.34 -1.78
CA TYR A 120 -0.25 -10.63 -3.01
C TYR A 120 1.24 -10.28 -3.05
N LEU A 121 2.00 -10.64 -2.01
CA LEU A 121 3.43 -10.35 -1.98
C LEU A 121 4.17 -11.38 -1.11
N ASP A 122 5.48 -11.48 -1.33
CA ASP A 122 6.35 -12.33 -0.52
C ASP A 122 6.85 -11.51 0.67
N LEU A 123 6.45 -11.92 1.87
CA LEU A 123 6.75 -11.19 3.09
C LEU A 123 8.21 -11.30 3.52
N SER A 124 8.99 -12.19 2.91
CA SER A 124 10.40 -12.32 3.24
C SER A 124 11.28 -11.29 2.54
N MET A 125 10.76 -10.59 1.56
CA MET A 125 11.53 -9.65 0.77
C MET A 125 11.51 -8.25 1.36
N SER A 126 12.50 -7.44 0.98
CA SER A 126 12.53 -6.02 1.31
C SER A 126 11.53 -5.27 0.43
N ALA A 127 11.25 -4.03 0.78
CA ALA A 127 10.37 -3.20 -0.05
C ALA A 127 10.97 -2.98 -1.44
N SER A 128 12.30 -2.88 -1.51
CA SER A 128 12.99 -2.74 -2.80
C SER A 128 12.79 -3.97 -3.67
N GLU A 129 13.01 -5.15 -3.08
CA GLU A 129 12.81 -6.41 -3.79
C GLU A 129 11.35 -6.58 -4.18
N TYR A 130 10.43 -6.17 -3.33
CA TYR A 130 9.02 -6.21 -3.65
C TYR A 130 8.70 -5.32 -4.85
N SER A 131 9.26 -4.12 -4.90
CA SER A 131 9.06 -3.22 -6.04
C SER A 131 9.58 -3.85 -7.33
N ASP A 132 10.74 -4.51 -7.26
CA ASP A 132 11.31 -5.17 -8.43
C ASP A 132 10.44 -6.33 -8.88
N MET A 133 9.94 -7.12 -7.94
CA MET A 133 9.04 -8.23 -8.25
C MET A 133 7.74 -7.71 -8.90
N VAL A 134 7.23 -6.62 -8.39
CA VAL A 134 6.02 -6.00 -8.94
C VAL A 134 6.26 -5.57 -10.39
N ARG A 135 7.42 -4.96 -10.67
CA ARG A 135 7.77 -4.56 -12.04
C ARG A 135 7.87 -5.77 -12.97
N MET A 136 8.49 -6.85 -12.51
CA MET A 136 8.61 -8.05 -13.32
C MET A 136 7.25 -8.66 -13.66
N ARG A 137 6.35 -8.70 -12.69
CA ARG A 137 4.99 -9.18 -12.94
C ARG A 137 4.24 -8.30 -13.92
N GLU A 138 4.47 -7.01 -13.83
CA GLU A 138 3.86 -6.07 -14.76
C GLU A 138 4.34 -6.31 -16.18
N ASP A 139 5.64 -6.55 -16.34
CA ASP A 139 6.21 -6.86 -17.64
C ASP A 139 5.59 -8.12 -18.23
N GLU A 140 5.43 -9.15 -17.42
CA GLU A 140 4.80 -10.39 -17.86
C GLU A 140 3.35 -10.20 -18.26
N SER A 141 2.59 -9.49 -17.46
CA SER A 141 1.17 -9.27 -17.77
C SER A 141 0.98 -8.18 -18.81
N GLY A 142 1.91 -7.25 -18.90
CA GLY A 142 1.84 -6.20 -19.90
C GLY A 142 2.06 -6.69 -21.32
N SER A 143 2.65 -7.85 -21.47
CA SER A 143 2.81 -8.45 -22.78
C SER A 143 1.50 -9.06 -23.28
N SER A 144 0.55 -9.26 -22.38
CA SER A 144 -0.79 -9.66 -22.77
C SER A 144 -1.67 -8.46 -22.75
N PRO A 145 -2.64 -8.23 -23.11
CA PRO A 145 -3.24 -6.97 -23.30
C PRO A 145 -3.81 -6.17 -22.31
N SER A 146 -3.64 -5.51 -21.66
CA SER A 146 -3.99 -4.72 -21.06
C SER A 146 -4.71 -4.33 -20.70
N SER A 147 -4.54 -4.40 -20.24
CA SER A 147 -4.88 -4.14 -19.71
C SER A 147 -5.31 -4.34 -19.07
N THR A 148 -5.12 -4.58 -18.55
CA THR A 148 -5.14 -4.60 -17.88
C THR A 148 -4.99 -4.81 -17.32
N ARG A 149 -4.74 -5.10 -16.75
CA ARG A 149 -4.31 -5.07 -16.23
C ARG A 149 -4.49 -5.24 -15.57
N ARG A 150 -4.72 -5.70 -14.85
CA ARG A 150 -4.82 -5.58 -14.27
C ARG A 150 -5.03 -5.71 -13.29
N ALA A 151 -5.51 -7.18 -12.46
CA ALA A 151 -6.01 -6.48 -11.53
C ALA A 151 -4.94 -6.03 -10.98
N PHE A 152 -4.61 -5.60 -10.83
CA PHE A 152 -3.46 -5.07 -10.73
C PHE A 152 -2.78 -5.39 -11.86
N SER A 153 -3.35 -4.90 -12.15
CA SER A 153 -2.97 -4.62 -12.82
C SER A 153 -3.51 -4.15 -13.33
N VAL A 154 -3.79 -3.53 -13.40
CA VAL A 154 -4.20 -2.99 -14.06
C VAL A 154 -3.96 -2.16 -14.68
N ARG A 155 -3.69 -1.53 -15.24
CA ARG A 155 -3.25 -0.78 -15.94
C ARG A 155 -2.83 0.05 -16.42
N ARG A 156 -2.46 0.49 -16.87
CA ARG A 156 -1.80 1.35 -17.17
C ARG A 156 -1.82 2.08 -17.74
N ARG A 157 -1.87 2.58 -17.66
CA ARG A 157 -1.59 3.25 -17.94
C ARG A 157 -1.73 3.79 -18.38
#